data_a79d5c9a08c353860259ff292fef6135
#
_entry.id   a79d5c9a08c353860259ff292fef6135
#
_cell.length_a   1.000
_cell.length_b   1.000
_cell.length_c   1.000
_cell.angle_alpha   90.00
_cell.angle_beta   90.00
_cell.angle_gamma   90.00
#
_symmetry.space_group_name_H-M   'P 1'
#
loop_
_entity.id
_entity.type
_entity.pdbx_description
1 polymer ?
#
loop_
_entity_poly.entity_id
_entity_poly.type
_entity_poly.pdbx_seq_one_letter_code
_entity_poly.pdbx_strand_id
1 'polypeptide(L)'
;MRSDARVNKEKPFIDPDFDQDALIKFMGVSHETFCKLVPRYKDPARTLDYINSLRAEYAAKILMEHSDCSADDIASKCGFRNTAAYLSAFKFAFGITPTDFMNSMKQMFKKKQN
;
A
#
# COMPACT_ATOMS: atom_id res chain seq x y z
N MET A 1 7.95 12.36 -7.52
CA MET A 1 7.06 12.64 -8.68
C MET A 1 5.75 13.23 -8.18
N ARG A 2 5.18 14.14 -8.96
CA ARG A 2 3.90 14.76 -8.61
C ARG A 2 2.78 13.73 -8.46
N SER A 3 2.80 12.67 -9.28
CA SER A 3 1.77 11.60 -9.22
C SER A 3 1.85 10.81 -7.92
N ASP A 4 3.06 10.60 -7.35
CA ASP A 4 3.20 9.89 -6.09
C ASP A 4 2.58 10.67 -4.92
N ALA A 5 2.81 11.99 -4.87
CA ALA A 5 2.24 12.83 -3.84
C ALA A 5 0.71 12.85 -3.93
N ARG A 6 0.18 12.91 -5.15
CA ARG A 6 -1.27 12.91 -5.39
C ARG A 6 -1.90 11.58 -5.03
N VAL A 7 -1.24 10.47 -5.37
CA VAL A 7 -1.69 9.12 -5.04
C VAL A 7 -1.76 8.94 -3.52
N ASN A 8 -0.76 9.41 -2.80
CA ASN A 8 -0.74 9.31 -1.34
C ASN A 8 -1.79 10.20 -0.67
N LYS A 9 -2.09 11.35 -1.26
CA LYS A 9 -3.08 12.28 -0.71
C LYS A 9 -4.51 11.82 -0.97
N GLU A 10 -4.82 11.46 -2.22
CA GLU A 10 -6.19 11.11 -2.63
C GLU A 10 -6.52 9.65 -2.39
N LYS A 11 -5.51 8.80 -2.26
CA LYS A 11 -5.63 7.36 -1.97
C LYS A 11 -6.60 6.61 -2.89
N PRO A 12 -6.44 6.73 -4.23
CA PRO A 12 -7.31 5.98 -5.14
C PRO A 12 -7.14 4.47 -5.01
N PHE A 13 -6.02 4.02 -4.44
CA PHE A 13 -5.69 2.61 -4.26
C PHE A 13 -6.55 1.90 -3.22
N ILE A 14 -7.35 2.62 -2.42
CA ILE A 14 -8.26 1.97 -1.47
C ILE A 14 -9.46 1.32 -2.15
N ASP A 15 -9.68 1.61 -3.43
CA ASP A 15 -10.60 0.85 -4.26
C ASP A 15 -9.94 -0.49 -4.62
N PRO A 16 -10.54 -1.65 -4.26
CA PRO A 16 -9.93 -2.95 -4.58
C PRO A 16 -9.77 -3.19 -6.08
N ASP A 17 -10.55 -2.51 -6.92
CA ASP A 17 -10.49 -2.65 -8.37
C ASP A 17 -9.49 -1.72 -9.04
N PHE A 18 -8.78 -0.89 -8.25
CA PHE A 18 -7.78 0.02 -8.78
C PHE A 18 -6.62 -0.80 -9.36
N ASP A 19 -6.35 -0.63 -10.66
CA ASP A 19 -5.37 -1.39 -11.43
C ASP A 19 -4.54 -0.47 -12.30
N GLN A 20 -3.76 -1.05 -13.24
CA GLN A 20 -2.92 -0.27 -14.14
C GLN A 20 -3.74 0.73 -14.96
N ASP A 21 -4.87 0.30 -15.54
CA ASP A 21 -5.69 1.20 -16.36
C ASP A 21 -6.22 2.36 -15.53
N ALA A 22 -6.66 2.06 -14.31
CA ALA A 22 -7.14 3.09 -13.40
C ALA A 22 -6.03 4.05 -12.98
N LEU A 23 -4.82 3.54 -12.75
CA LEU A 23 -3.66 4.37 -12.44
C LEU A 23 -3.31 5.30 -13.60
N ILE A 24 -3.29 4.78 -14.82
CA ILE A 24 -3.02 5.57 -16.02
C ILE A 24 -4.04 6.69 -16.16
N LYS A 25 -5.31 6.36 -15.96
CA LYS A 25 -6.40 7.34 -16.00
C LYS A 25 -6.23 8.40 -14.90
N PHE A 26 -5.87 7.97 -13.69
CA PHE A 26 -5.62 8.87 -12.56
C PHE A 26 -4.48 9.84 -12.87
N MET A 27 -3.44 9.36 -13.53
CA MET A 27 -2.29 10.20 -13.92
C MET A 27 -2.64 11.16 -15.05
N GLY A 28 -3.71 10.91 -15.79
CA GLY A 28 -4.14 11.78 -16.89
C GLY A 28 -3.26 11.68 -18.12
N VAL A 29 -2.61 10.55 -18.35
CA VAL A 29 -1.74 10.33 -19.52
C VAL A 29 -2.28 9.18 -20.36
N SER A 30 -1.75 9.04 -21.59
CA SER A 30 -2.07 7.89 -22.43
C SER A 30 -1.31 6.66 -21.97
N HIS A 31 -1.79 5.49 -22.35
CA HIS A 31 -1.08 4.23 -22.08
C HIS A 31 0.35 4.26 -22.64
N GLU A 32 0.51 4.78 -23.85
CA GLU A 32 1.83 4.88 -24.49
C GLU A 32 2.76 5.77 -23.67
N THR A 33 2.28 6.93 -23.23
CA THR A 33 3.06 7.85 -22.40
C THR A 33 3.46 7.20 -21.08
N PHE A 34 2.51 6.50 -20.43
CA PHE A 34 2.78 5.76 -19.19
C PHE A 34 3.91 4.77 -19.37
N CYS A 35 3.88 3.97 -20.45
CA CYS A 35 4.92 2.96 -20.72
C CYS A 35 6.29 3.60 -20.96
N LYS A 36 6.33 4.80 -21.52
CA LYS A 36 7.58 5.53 -21.73
C LYS A 36 8.11 6.14 -20.45
N LEU A 37 7.22 6.66 -19.59
CA LEU A 37 7.62 7.31 -18.35
C LEU A 37 8.10 6.30 -17.29
N VAL A 38 7.42 5.17 -17.19
CA VAL A 38 7.73 4.14 -16.17
C VAL A 38 7.76 2.75 -16.83
N PRO A 39 8.83 2.46 -17.62
CA PRO A 39 8.88 1.19 -18.36
C PRO A 39 8.75 -0.06 -17.49
N ARG A 40 9.18 0.00 -16.23
CA ARG A 40 9.06 -1.14 -15.30
C ARG A 40 7.62 -1.53 -15.04
N TYR A 41 6.67 -0.59 -15.17
CA TYR A 41 5.25 -0.82 -14.92
C TYR A 41 4.46 -1.09 -16.19
N LYS A 42 5.12 -1.31 -17.32
CA LYS A 42 4.46 -1.76 -18.54
C LYS A 42 3.73 -3.09 -18.33
N ASP A 43 4.33 -3.97 -17.52
CA ASP A 43 3.69 -5.22 -17.11
C ASP A 43 2.64 -4.89 -16.02
N PRO A 44 1.34 -5.22 -16.26
CA PRO A 44 0.30 -4.95 -15.26
C PRO A 44 0.54 -5.60 -13.91
N ALA A 45 1.22 -6.75 -13.86
CA ALA A 45 1.54 -7.41 -12.59
C ALA A 45 2.50 -6.56 -11.75
N ARG A 46 3.47 -5.91 -12.38
CA ARG A 46 4.40 -5.03 -11.67
C ARG A 46 3.71 -3.75 -11.20
N THR A 47 2.79 -3.22 -11.98
CA THR A 47 1.95 -2.10 -11.55
C THR A 47 1.12 -2.49 -10.32
N LEU A 48 0.57 -3.70 -10.33
CA LEU A 48 -0.22 -4.18 -9.19
C LEU A 48 0.63 -4.32 -7.93
N ASP A 49 1.86 -4.78 -8.07
CA ASP A 49 2.81 -4.84 -6.94
C ASP A 49 3.04 -3.45 -6.35
N TYR A 50 3.20 -2.44 -7.19
CA TYR A 50 3.33 -1.05 -6.74
C TYR A 50 2.07 -0.59 -6.00
N ILE A 51 0.88 -0.86 -6.56
CA ILE A 51 -0.38 -0.48 -5.94
C ILE A 51 -0.54 -1.17 -4.58
N ASN A 52 -0.20 -2.45 -4.50
CA ASN A 52 -0.26 -3.19 -3.24
C ASN A 52 0.75 -2.67 -2.21
N SER A 53 1.90 -2.17 -2.64
CA SER A 53 2.84 -1.55 -1.71
C SER A 53 2.30 -0.24 -1.13
N LEU A 54 1.57 0.54 -1.92
CA LEU A 54 0.89 1.74 -1.41
C LEU A 54 -0.16 1.37 -0.36
N ARG A 55 -0.92 0.32 -0.63
CA ARG A 55 -1.92 -0.19 0.33
C ARG A 55 -1.26 -0.67 1.61
N ALA A 56 -0.12 -1.37 1.51
CA ALA A 56 0.61 -1.85 2.67
C ALA A 56 1.20 -0.70 3.50
N GLU A 57 1.71 0.33 2.84
CA GLU A 57 2.22 1.53 3.54
C GLU A 57 1.10 2.24 4.30
N TYR A 58 -0.08 2.33 3.70
CA TYR A 58 -1.25 2.90 4.37
C TYR A 58 -1.66 2.04 5.56
N ALA A 59 -1.63 0.71 5.41
CA ALA A 59 -1.91 -0.21 6.51
C ALA A 59 -0.94 0.00 7.68
N ALA A 60 0.34 0.19 7.41
CA ALA A 60 1.34 0.47 8.44
C ALA A 60 1.01 1.76 9.20
N LYS A 61 0.57 2.80 8.50
CA LYS A 61 0.13 4.04 9.13
C LYS A 61 -1.05 3.82 10.06
N ILE A 62 -2.05 3.07 9.60
CA ILE A 62 -3.23 2.76 10.42
C ILE A 62 -2.81 2.00 11.68
N LEU A 63 -1.93 1.01 11.53
CA LEU A 63 -1.42 0.25 12.68
C LEU A 63 -0.72 1.13 13.71
N MET A 64 0.05 2.11 13.25
CA MET A 64 0.75 3.03 14.15
C MET A 64 -0.21 3.97 14.88
N GLU A 65 -1.29 4.38 14.23
CA GLU A 65 -2.26 5.32 14.79
C GLU A 65 -3.39 4.62 15.57
N HIS A 66 -3.76 3.40 15.15
CA HIS A 66 -4.90 2.65 15.67
C HIS A 66 -4.52 1.18 15.84
N SER A 67 -3.74 0.89 16.88
CA SER A 67 -3.20 -0.46 17.12
C SER A 67 -4.27 -1.49 17.45
N ASP A 68 -5.49 -1.04 17.78
CA ASP A 68 -6.62 -1.91 18.13
C ASP A 68 -7.45 -2.36 16.92
N CYS A 69 -7.14 -1.89 15.71
CA CYS A 69 -7.86 -2.32 14.50
C CYS A 69 -7.58 -3.78 14.19
N SER A 70 -8.62 -4.53 13.84
CA SER A 70 -8.46 -5.92 13.40
C SER A 70 -7.82 -6.00 12.02
N ALA A 71 -7.23 -7.16 11.70
CA ALA A 71 -6.65 -7.38 10.38
C ALA A 71 -7.70 -7.24 9.28
N ASP A 72 -8.92 -7.72 9.52
CA ASP A 72 -10.01 -7.60 8.55
C ASP A 72 -10.38 -6.15 8.30
N ASP A 73 -10.44 -5.33 9.34
CA ASP A 73 -10.75 -3.91 9.21
C ASP A 73 -9.67 -3.17 8.42
N ILE A 74 -8.42 -3.46 8.71
CA ILE A 74 -7.30 -2.83 8.00
C ILE A 74 -7.29 -3.23 6.54
N ALA A 75 -7.49 -4.51 6.25
CA ALA A 75 -7.54 -4.99 4.86
C ALA A 75 -8.62 -4.24 4.07
N SER A 76 -9.81 -4.11 4.65
CA SER A 76 -10.92 -3.43 4.01
C SER A 76 -10.62 -1.94 3.78
N LYS A 77 -10.10 -1.26 4.79
CA LYS A 77 -9.79 0.18 4.71
C LYS A 77 -8.72 0.50 3.67
N CYS A 78 -7.78 -0.42 3.46
CA CYS A 78 -6.64 -0.19 2.58
C CYS A 78 -6.87 -0.62 1.14
N GLY A 79 -8.02 -1.23 0.84
CA GLY A 79 -8.36 -1.64 -0.52
C GLY A 79 -7.98 -3.06 -0.86
N PHE A 80 -7.64 -3.89 0.11
CA PHE A 80 -7.39 -5.31 -0.12
C PHE A 80 -8.73 -6.06 -0.21
N ARG A 81 -8.78 -7.06 -1.08
CA ARG A 81 -10.00 -7.85 -1.28
C ARG A 81 -10.31 -8.77 -0.10
N ASN A 82 -9.26 -9.18 0.62
CA ASN A 82 -9.40 -10.06 1.78
C ASN A 82 -8.19 -9.91 2.69
N THR A 83 -8.27 -10.52 3.86
CA THR A 83 -7.19 -10.45 4.85
C THR A 83 -5.91 -11.13 4.36
N ALA A 84 -6.03 -12.25 3.65
CA ALA A 84 -4.86 -12.96 3.13
C ALA A 84 -4.05 -12.09 2.17
N ALA A 85 -4.73 -11.33 1.30
CA ALA A 85 -4.06 -10.40 0.38
C ALA A 85 -3.31 -9.31 1.14
N TYR A 86 -3.92 -8.77 2.19
CA TYR A 86 -3.29 -7.78 3.06
C TYR A 86 -2.01 -8.34 3.71
N LEU A 87 -2.11 -9.52 4.33
CA LEU A 87 -0.97 -10.12 5.01
C LEU A 87 0.18 -10.41 4.05
N SER A 88 -0.12 -10.92 2.86
CA SER A 88 0.89 -11.18 1.82
C SER A 88 1.57 -9.89 1.35
N ALA A 89 0.78 -8.86 1.05
CA ALA A 89 1.31 -7.60 0.56
C ALA A 89 2.15 -6.90 1.62
N PHE A 90 1.71 -6.93 2.87
CA PHE A 90 2.45 -6.31 3.98
C PHE A 90 3.81 -6.98 4.17
N LYS A 91 3.83 -8.32 4.20
CA LYS A 91 5.08 -9.07 4.34
C LYS A 91 6.02 -8.85 3.15
N PHE A 92 5.46 -8.77 1.94
CA PHE A 92 6.25 -8.49 0.75
C PHE A 92 6.89 -7.09 0.83
N ALA A 93 6.12 -6.09 1.27
CA ALA A 93 6.59 -4.71 1.33
C ALA A 93 7.60 -4.47 2.44
N PHE A 94 7.39 -5.06 3.62
CA PHE A 94 8.19 -4.76 4.81
C PHE A 94 9.07 -5.93 5.29
N GLY A 95 8.91 -7.11 4.71
CA GLY A 95 9.70 -8.28 5.10
C GLY A 95 9.26 -8.96 6.38
N ILE A 96 8.27 -8.42 7.08
CA ILE A 96 7.73 -8.97 8.33
C ILE A 96 6.20 -8.91 8.32
N THR A 97 5.57 -9.67 9.21
CA THR A 97 4.12 -9.64 9.35
C THR A 97 3.65 -8.37 10.07
N PRO A 98 2.37 -7.99 9.94
CA PRO A 98 1.83 -6.87 10.71
C PRO A 98 1.99 -7.06 12.22
N THR A 99 1.83 -8.29 12.72
CA THR A 99 2.02 -8.59 14.15
C THR A 99 3.46 -8.32 14.58
N ASP A 100 4.43 -8.80 13.81
CA ASP A 100 5.85 -8.57 14.09
C ASP A 100 6.19 -7.07 14.00
N PHE A 101 5.61 -6.38 13.03
CA PHE A 101 5.76 -4.94 12.89
C PHE A 101 5.31 -4.22 14.15
N MET A 102 4.12 -4.55 14.65
CA MET A 102 3.57 -3.93 15.87
C MET A 102 4.43 -4.24 17.09
N ASN A 103 4.90 -5.48 17.23
CA ASN A 103 5.77 -5.86 18.33
C ASN A 103 7.09 -5.09 18.29
N SER A 104 7.68 -4.93 17.11
CA SER A 104 8.90 -4.14 16.93
C SER A 104 8.69 -2.67 17.32
N MET A 105 7.57 -2.10 16.91
CA MET A 105 7.23 -0.71 17.25
C MET A 105 7.07 -0.53 18.76
N LYS A 106 6.41 -1.47 19.43
CA LYS A 106 6.25 -1.43 20.89
C LYS A 106 7.59 -1.46 21.60
N GLN A 107 8.51 -2.29 21.15
CA GLN A 107 9.85 -2.38 21.73
C GLN A 107 10.63 -1.08 21.53
N MET A 108 10.52 -0.46 20.35
CA MET A 108 11.16 0.82 20.09
C MET A 108 10.67 1.91 21.02
N PHE A 109 9.35 1.97 21.27
CA PHE A 109 8.77 2.95 22.20
C PHE A 109 9.24 2.71 23.63
N LYS A 110 9.34 1.46 24.06
CA LYS A 110 9.86 1.12 25.39
C LYS A 110 11.30 1.59 25.57
N LYS A 111 12.15 1.40 24.56
CA LYS A 111 13.55 1.84 24.61
C LYS A 111 13.70 3.35 24.72
N LYS A 112 12.78 4.11 24.10
CA LYS A 112 12.80 5.57 24.16
C LYS A 112 12.36 6.12 25.53
N GLN A 113 11.56 5.36 26.26
CA GLN A 113 11.05 5.78 27.58
C GLN A 113 12.03 5.51 28.71
N ASN A 114 13.08 4.74 28.45
CA ASN A 114 14.14 4.47 29.41
C ASN A 114 15.30 5.42 29.18
#